data_b5e9bd76960697f1bd0b87b4fb1d8112
#
_entry.id   b5e9bd76960697f1bd0b87b4fb1d8112
#
_cell.length_a   1.000
_cell.length_b   1.000
_cell.length_c   1.000
_cell.angle_alpha   90.00
_cell.angle_beta   90.00
_cell.angle_gamma   90.00
#
_symmetry.space_group_name_H-M   'P 1'
#
loop_
_entity.id
_entity.type
_entity.pdbx_description
1 polymer ?
#
loop_
_entity_poly.entity_id
_entity_poly.type
_entity_poly.pdbx_seq_one_letter_code
_entity_poly.pdbx_strand_id
1 'polypeptide(L)'
;MMLQQTQVKTVLPYYERWMRALPSWRSLDRAPIDRVLKLWEGLGYYRRARNLKAAARMVMEEYDGKLPENEEQILRLPGVGPYSAGAILSIAFNRPTPVVDGNVIRVFSRIFAIRGDLKSGPGHKQIWRLAEYLLPHQRPGDFNQALMEWGATLCLPTDPRCSVCPWTTQCRAKKMGRIDQYPSFAKRPSTKSVFMAAVLIQNNGSVLIRKRPESSRWWKGLWEFPSAEGRSQREAASNLEKELGLSFEKAELANIQHQITNHRVEISLYRAAWLKHRKKPIGFRWVSPKDWSRYALPSAHMKIRRLTLNNSAK
;
A
#
# COMPACT_ATOMS: atom_id res chain seq x y z
N MET A 1 -6.49 3.98 -7.47
CA MET A 1 -6.07 3.10 -6.36
C MET A 1 -4.58 2.77 -6.33
N MET A 2 -3.91 2.47 -7.43
CA MET A 2 -2.45 2.20 -7.42
C MET A 2 -1.64 3.40 -6.93
N LEU A 3 -2.05 4.60 -7.25
CA LEU A 3 -1.38 5.85 -6.85
C LEU A 3 -1.62 6.26 -5.39
N GLN A 4 -2.54 5.62 -4.67
CA GLN A 4 -2.71 5.89 -3.24
C GLN A 4 -1.42 5.54 -2.48
N GLN A 5 -0.73 6.55 -1.92
CA GLN A 5 0.53 6.39 -1.18
C GLN A 5 1.67 5.70 -1.97
N THR A 6 1.64 5.76 -3.30
CA THR A 6 2.70 5.21 -4.16
C THR A 6 3.01 6.20 -5.28
N GLN A 7 4.30 6.44 -5.53
CA GLN A 7 4.75 7.38 -6.54
C GLN A 7 4.42 6.88 -7.96
N VAL A 8 4.15 7.80 -8.88
CA VAL A 8 3.81 7.51 -10.29
C VAL A 8 4.86 6.61 -10.94
N LYS A 9 6.15 6.95 -10.82
CA LYS A 9 7.26 6.16 -11.38
C LYS A 9 7.22 4.69 -10.96
N THR A 10 6.83 4.42 -9.72
CA THR A 10 6.69 3.05 -9.20
C THR A 10 5.45 2.36 -9.75
N VAL A 11 4.37 3.09 -9.99
CA VAL A 11 3.08 2.54 -10.44
C VAL A 11 3.09 2.16 -11.92
N LEU A 12 3.76 2.93 -12.79
CA LEU A 12 3.72 2.75 -14.25
C LEU A 12 3.90 1.29 -14.71
N PRO A 13 4.98 0.57 -14.34
CA PRO A 13 5.17 -0.82 -14.79
C PRO A 13 4.11 -1.79 -14.24
N TYR A 14 3.50 -1.48 -13.09
CA TYR A 14 2.39 -2.25 -12.54
C TYR A 14 1.10 -1.99 -13.29
N TYR A 15 0.82 -0.73 -13.63
CA TYR A 15 -0.35 -0.33 -14.39
C TYR A 15 -0.38 -0.97 -15.77
N GLU A 16 0.72 -0.91 -16.51
CA GLU A 16 0.82 -1.54 -17.83
C GLU A 16 0.59 -3.06 -17.79
N ARG A 17 1.23 -3.74 -16.83
CA ARG A 17 1.03 -5.18 -16.62
C ARG A 17 -0.41 -5.51 -16.22
N TRP A 18 -1.00 -4.68 -15.37
CA TRP A 18 -2.38 -4.82 -14.93
C TRP A 18 -3.36 -4.67 -16.08
N MET A 19 -3.24 -3.61 -16.88
CA MET A 19 -4.14 -3.34 -17.99
C MET A 19 -4.07 -4.41 -19.08
N ARG A 20 -2.90 -5.00 -19.31
CA ARG A 20 -2.79 -6.16 -20.21
C ARG A 20 -3.49 -7.41 -19.66
N ALA A 21 -3.45 -7.63 -18.36
CA ALA A 21 -3.98 -8.84 -17.74
C ALA A 21 -5.46 -8.74 -17.34
N LEU A 22 -5.93 -7.55 -16.94
CA LEU A 22 -7.25 -7.26 -16.38
C LEU A 22 -7.77 -5.91 -16.90
N PRO A 23 -8.08 -5.78 -18.20
CA PRO A 23 -8.38 -4.49 -18.84
C PRO A 23 -9.78 -3.94 -18.54
N SER A 24 -10.65 -4.69 -17.89
CA SER A 24 -12.05 -4.27 -17.64
C SER A 24 -12.53 -4.66 -16.25
N TRP A 25 -13.61 -4.01 -15.77
CA TRP A 25 -14.29 -4.37 -14.53
C TRP A 25 -14.70 -5.84 -14.53
N ARG A 26 -15.24 -6.35 -15.62
CA ARG A 26 -15.64 -7.75 -15.80
C ARG A 26 -14.46 -8.70 -15.68
N SER A 27 -13.33 -8.39 -16.30
CA SER A 27 -12.13 -9.25 -16.20
C SER A 27 -11.55 -9.27 -14.78
N LEU A 28 -11.59 -8.13 -14.07
CA LEU A 28 -11.15 -8.03 -12.70
C LEU A 28 -12.10 -8.74 -11.74
N ASP A 29 -13.40 -8.62 -11.92
CA ASP A 29 -14.39 -9.31 -11.10
C ASP A 29 -14.30 -10.85 -11.24
N ARG A 30 -14.09 -11.36 -12.44
CA ARG A 30 -13.93 -12.80 -12.68
C ARG A 30 -12.58 -13.37 -12.23
N ALA A 31 -11.56 -12.54 -12.09
CA ALA A 31 -10.22 -13.00 -11.74
C ALA A 31 -10.16 -13.59 -10.32
N PRO A 32 -9.54 -14.75 -10.10
CA PRO A 32 -9.26 -15.26 -8.76
C PRO A 32 -8.43 -14.26 -7.95
N ILE A 33 -8.71 -14.15 -6.65
CA ILE A 33 -8.01 -13.18 -5.79
C ILE A 33 -6.49 -13.39 -5.79
N ASP A 34 -6.01 -14.61 -5.89
CA ASP A 34 -4.58 -14.92 -5.93
C ASP A 34 -3.91 -14.33 -7.18
N ARG A 35 -4.60 -14.33 -8.34
CA ARG A 35 -4.11 -13.67 -9.56
C ARG A 35 -4.06 -12.16 -9.40
N VAL A 36 -5.08 -11.56 -8.78
CA VAL A 36 -5.13 -10.11 -8.50
C VAL A 36 -3.99 -9.70 -7.58
N LEU A 37 -3.77 -10.44 -6.47
CA LEU A 37 -2.69 -10.20 -5.54
C LEU A 37 -1.32 -10.42 -6.18
N LYS A 38 -1.18 -11.38 -7.10
CA LYS A 38 0.07 -11.62 -7.82
C LYS A 38 0.43 -10.48 -8.77
N LEU A 39 -0.53 -9.93 -9.49
CA LEU A 39 -0.31 -8.74 -10.33
C LEU A 39 0.07 -7.50 -9.52
N TRP A 40 -0.34 -7.46 -8.25
CA TRP A 40 -0.05 -6.37 -7.30
C TRP A 40 1.24 -6.57 -6.51
N GLU A 41 1.88 -7.74 -6.63
CA GLU A 41 3.05 -8.14 -5.82
C GLU A 41 4.18 -7.11 -5.91
N GLY A 42 4.63 -6.62 -4.75
CA GLY A 42 5.69 -5.61 -4.64
C GLY A 42 5.20 -4.16 -4.51
N LEU A 43 3.96 -3.85 -4.91
CA LEU A 43 3.42 -2.48 -4.80
C LEU A 43 3.07 -2.08 -3.35
N GLY A 44 2.93 -3.07 -2.46
CA GLY A 44 2.54 -2.86 -1.06
C GLY A 44 1.07 -2.50 -0.86
N TYR A 45 0.68 -2.32 0.41
CA TYR A 45 -0.71 -1.97 0.75
C TYR A 45 -1.75 -2.84 0.03
N TYR A 46 -1.63 -4.15 0.11
CA TYR A 46 -2.43 -5.15 -0.62
C TYR A 46 -3.95 -5.03 -0.39
N ARG A 47 -4.36 -4.33 0.68
CA ARG A 47 -5.78 -3.98 0.90
C ARG A 47 -6.35 -3.21 -0.29
N ARG A 48 -5.54 -2.38 -0.97
CA ARG A 48 -5.98 -1.64 -2.18
C ARG A 48 -6.37 -2.59 -3.32
N ALA A 49 -5.58 -3.64 -3.55
CA ALA A 49 -5.89 -4.64 -4.57
C ALA A 49 -7.20 -5.39 -4.25
N ARG A 50 -7.40 -5.75 -2.98
CA ARG A 50 -8.63 -6.38 -2.51
C ARG A 50 -9.84 -5.45 -2.65
N ASN A 51 -9.68 -4.21 -2.23
CA ASN A 51 -10.73 -3.20 -2.39
C ASN A 51 -11.07 -2.96 -3.85
N LEU A 52 -10.06 -2.88 -4.74
CA LEU A 52 -10.29 -2.71 -6.17
C LEU A 52 -11.06 -3.88 -6.79
N LYS A 53 -10.76 -5.13 -6.35
CA LYS A 53 -11.55 -6.31 -6.77
C LYS A 53 -12.97 -6.26 -6.21
N ALA A 54 -13.16 -5.87 -4.95
CA ALA A 54 -14.48 -5.74 -4.35
C ALA A 54 -15.29 -4.61 -5.01
N ALA A 55 -14.63 -3.49 -5.36
CA ALA A 55 -15.25 -2.41 -6.12
C ALA A 55 -15.67 -2.89 -7.53
N ALA A 56 -14.84 -3.71 -8.20
CA ALA A 56 -15.18 -4.28 -9.50
C ALA A 56 -16.42 -5.16 -9.43
N ARG A 57 -16.56 -5.97 -8.37
CA ARG A 57 -17.75 -6.77 -8.13
C ARG A 57 -18.98 -5.87 -7.98
N MET A 58 -18.92 -4.86 -7.11
CA MET A 58 -20.03 -3.92 -6.90
C MET A 58 -20.40 -3.17 -8.19
N VAL A 59 -19.41 -2.74 -9.00
CA VAL A 59 -19.66 -2.11 -10.30
C VAL A 59 -20.39 -3.05 -11.26
N MET A 60 -20.05 -4.34 -11.25
CA MET A 60 -20.74 -5.33 -12.10
C MET A 60 -22.15 -5.66 -11.59
N GLU A 61 -22.35 -5.74 -10.26
CA GLU A 61 -23.60 -6.18 -9.65
C GLU A 61 -24.62 -5.04 -9.50
N GLU A 62 -24.19 -3.81 -9.16
CA GLU A 62 -25.08 -2.69 -8.83
C GLU A 62 -25.11 -1.58 -9.88
N TYR A 63 -24.14 -1.55 -10.83
CA TYR A 63 -24.00 -0.44 -11.79
C TYR A 63 -23.79 -0.93 -13.25
N ASP A 64 -24.22 -2.14 -13.59
CA ASP A 64 -24.16 -2.70 -14.97
C ASP A 64 -22.78 -2.63 -15.63
N GLY A 65 -21.71 -2.71 -14.83
CA GLY A 65 -20.32 -2.64 -15.31
C GLY A 65 -19.85 -1.24 -15.68
N LYS A 66 -20.61 -0.19 -15.37
CA LYS A 66 -20.25 1.21 -15.57
C LYS A 66 -19.94 1.86 -14.22
N LEU A 67 -18.87 2.65 -14.16
CA LEU A 67 -18.54 3.38 -12.96
C LEU A 67 -19.60 4.49 -12.74
N PRO A 68 -20.20 4.61 -11.53
CA PRO A 68 -21.18 5.66 -11.28
C PRO A 68 -20.56 7.05 -11.30
N GLU A 69 -21.34 8.06 -11.72
CA GLU A 69 -20.93 9.46 -11.81
C GLU A 69 -21.48 10.32 -10.67
N ASN A 70 -22.12 9.71 -9.71
CA ASN A 70 -22.67 10.34 -8.52
C ASN A 70 -21.73 10.15 -7.32
N GLU A 71 -21.50 11.22 -6.54
CA GLU A 71 -20.54 11.21 -5.43
C GLU A 71 -20.93 10.19 -4.34
N GLU A 72 -22.21 10.12 -3.99
CA GLU A 72 -22.70 9.19 -2.97
C GLU A 72 -22.44 7.73 -3.40
N GLN A 73 -22.71 7.40 -4.65
CA GLN A 73 -22.50 6.07 -5.19
C GLN A 73 -21.01 5.73 -5.30
N ILE A 74 -20.16 6.66 -5.75
CA ILE A 74 -18.70 6.49 -5.83
C ILE A 74 -18.10 6.25 -4.43
N LEU A 75 -18.58 6.95 -3.41
CA LEU A 75 -18.11 6.80 -2.04
C LEU A 75 -18.49 5.43 -1.42
N ARG A 76 -19.51 4.75 -1.94
CA ARG A 76 -19.88 3.38 -1.53
C ARG A 76 -18.87 2.34 -2.01
N LEU A 77 -18.10 2.63 -3.07
CA LEU A 77 -17.14 1.69 -3.63
C LEU A 77 -16.01 1.37 -2.64
N PRO A 78 -15.70 0.09 -2.40
CA PRO A 78 -14.64 -0.32 -1.49
C PRO A 78 -13.29 0.34 -1.82
N GLY A 79 -12.71 1.03 -0.83
CA GLY A 79 -11.41 1.71 -0.95
C GLY A 79 -11.45 3.08 -1.62
N VAL A 80 -12.62 3.60 -1.91
CA VAL A 80 -12.83 4.96 -2.38
C VAL A 80 -13.25 5.83 -1.19
N GLY A 81 -12.41 6.79 -0.84
CA GLY A 81 -12.72 7.86 0.11
C GLY A 81 -12.91 9.19 -0.60
N PRO A 82 -13.19 10.30 0.13
CA PRO A 82 -13.45 11.62 -0.47
C PRO A 82 -12.40 12.07 -1.48
N TYR A 83 -11.11 11.90 -1.15
CA TYR A 83 -10.01 12.19 -2.09
C TYR A 83 -10.14 11.42 -3.41
N SER A 84 -10.34 10.09 -3.32
CA SER A 84 -10.43 9.24 -4.52
C SER A 84 -11.70 9.49 -5.31
N ALA A 85 -12.81 9.78 -4.62
CA ALA A 85 -14.08 10.15 -5.24
C ALA A 85 -13.92 11.46 -6.02
N GLY A 86 -13.37 12.49 -5.40
CA GLY A 86 -13.10 13.77 -6.06
C GLY A 86 -12.20 13.62 -7.29
N ALA A 87 -11.13 12.82 -7.19
CA ALA A 87 -10.24 12.57 -8.31
C ALA A 87 -10.94 11.84 -9.46
N ILE A 88 -11.75 10.81 -9.18
CA ILE A 88 -12.50 10.08 -10.20
C ILE A 88 -13.53 11.00 -10.86
N LEU A 89 -14.34 11.68 -10.06
CA LEU A 89 -15.44 12.51 -10.57
C LEU A 89 -14.93 13.70 -11.39
N SER A 90 -13.90 14.39 -10.91
CA SER A 90 -13.37 15.56 -11.62
C SER A 90 -12.56 15.20 -12.85
N ILE A 91 -11.70 14.17 -12.78
CA ILE A 91 -10.78 13.83 -13.87
C ILE A 91 -11.46 12.99 -14.95
N ALA A 92 -12.25 11.98 -14.56
CA ALA A 92 -12.87 11.08 -15.51
C ALA A 92 -14.24 11.54 -16.02
N PHE A 93 -14.98 12.30 -15.20
CA PHE A 93 -16.36 12.71 -15.51
C PHE A 93 -16.57 14.23 -15.58
N ASN A 94 -15.50 15.00 -15.42
CA ASN A 94 -15.54 16.48 -15.41
C ASN A 94 -16.58 17.06 -14.43
N ARG A 95 -16.86 16.35 -13.32
CA ARG A 95 -17.75 16.82 -12.27
C ARG A 95 -17.00 17.77 -11.33
N PRO A 96 -17.58 18.90 -10.91
CA PRO A 96 -16.92 19.87 -10.03
C PRO A 96 -16.81 19.36 -8.58
N THR A 97 -15.95 18.36 -8.37
CA THR A 97 -15.70 17.74 -7.07
C THR A 97 -14.25 18.02 -6.65
N PRO A 98 -14.02 18.58 -5.46
CA PRO A 98 -12.67 18.96 -5.01
C PRO A 98 -11.82 17.74 -4.66
N VAL A 99 -10.49 17.94 -4.70
CA VAL A 99 -9.49 16.95 -4.30
C VAL A 99 -8.62 17.53 -3.19
N VAL A 100 -8.49 16.81 -2.08
CA VAL A 100 -7.60 17.18 -0.99
C VAL A 100 -6.73 16.00 -0.62
N ASP A 101 -5.47 16.04 -1.06
CA ASP A 101 -4.41 15.09 -0.68
C ASP A 101 -3.33 15.78 0.17
N GLY A 102 -2.26 15.05 0.50
CA GLY A 102 -1.15 15.64 1.25
C GLY A 102 -0.43 16.77 0.52
N ASN A 103 -0.46 16.81 -0.82
CA ASN A 103 0.11 17.88 -1.63
C ASN A 103 -0.77 19.13 -1.54
N VAL A 104 -2.07 18.98 -1.75
CA VAL A 104 -3.05 20.08 -1.65
C VAL A 104 -3.05 20.69 -0.24
N ILE A 105 -3.06 19.85 0.80
CA ILE A 105 -2.94 20.32 2.19
C ILE A 105 -1.69 21.19 2.37
N ARG A 106 -0.55 20.75 1.87
CA ARG A 106 0.71 21.50 1.98
C ARG A 106 0.69 22.80 1.21
N VAL A 107 0.21 22.79 -0.04
CA VAL A 107 0.10 23.99 -0.88
C VAL A 107 -0.82 25.03 -0.21
N PHE A 108 -2.04 24.65 0.14
CA PHE A 108 -3.00 25.58 0.75
C PHE A 108 -2.56 26.05 2.13
N SER A 109 -1.99 25.16 2.96
CA SER A 109 -1.47 25.59 4.26
C SER A 109 -0.39 26.66 4.15
N ARG A 110 0.47 26.58 3.14
CA ARG A 110 1.52 27.58 2.91
C ARG A 110 0.99 28.85 2.28
N ILE A 111 0.13 28.77 1.25
CA ILE A 111 -0.44 29.94 0.59
C ILE A 111 -1.27 30.77 1.56
N PHE A 112 -2.15 30.13 2.32
CA PHE A 112 -3.11 30.80 3.21
C PHE A 112 -2.64 30.88 4.67
N ALA A 113 -1.47 30.34 5.01
CA ALA A 113 -0.90 30.26 6.36
C ALA A 113 -1.85 29.55 7.37
N ILE A 114 -2.49 28.43 6.95
CA ILE A 114 -3.44 27.68 7.77
C ILE A 114 -2.68 26.82 8.77
N ARG A 115 -3.00 26.94 10.05
CA ARG A 115 -2.42 26.20 11.17
C ARG A 115 -3.39 25.15 11.74
N GLY A 116 -2.90 24.37 12.67
CA GLY A 116 -3.66 23.35 13.39
C GLY A 116 -3.53 21.97 12.79
N ASP A 117 -4.35 21.01 13.24
CA ASP A 117 -4.38 19.68 12.66
C ASP A 117 -5.06 19.71 11.28
N LEU A 118 -4.26 19.55 10.25
CA LEU A 118 -4.69 19.56 8.85
C LEU A 118 -5.05 18.17 8.30
N LYS A 119 -4.92 17.12 9.13
CA LYS A 119 -5.37 15.77 8.78
C LYS A 119 -6.78 15.48 9.26
N SER A 120 -7.22 16.18 10.26
CA SER A 120 -8.53 16.05 10.89
C SER A 120 -8.96 17.39 11.49
N GLY A 121 -10.17 17.48 12.04
CA GLY A 121 -10.64 18.64 12.78
C GLY A 121 -10.90 19.90 11.93
N PRO A 122 -10.90 21.10 12.56
CA PRO A 122 -11.30 22.36 11.90
C PRO A 122 -10.37 22.77 10.75
N GLY A 123 -9.06 22.60 10.90
CA GLY A 123 -8.09 22.94 9.85
C GLY A 123 -8.28 22.12 8.59
N HIS A 124 -8.55 20.82 8.74
CA HIS A 124 -8.87 19.93 7.62
C HIS A 124 -10.14 20.37 6.89
N LYS A 125 -11.21 20.69 7.65
CA LYS A 125 -12.46 21.20 7.08
C LYS A 125 -12.25 22.51 6.33
N GLN A 126 -11.38 23.40 6.81
CA GLN A 126 -11.05 24.65 6.14
C GLN A 126 -10.34 24.39 4.81
N ILE A 127 -9.42 23.43 4.74
CA ILE A 127 -8.74 23.06 3.47
C ILE A 127 -9.77 22.56 2.45
N TRP A 128 -10.72 21.70 2.85
CA TRP A 128 -11.77 21.21 1.96
C TRP A 128 -12.67 22.35 1.44
N ARG A 129 -13.12 23.25 2.31
CA ARG A 129 -13.89 24.44 1.90
C ARG A 129 -13.13 25.32 0.90
N LEU A 130 -11.83 25.51 1.10
CA LEU A 130 -11.01 26.26 0.16
C LEU A 130 -10.87 25.52 -1.17
N ALA A 131 -10.67 24.20 -1.16
CA ALA A 131 -10.59 23.41 -2.37
C ALA A 131 -11.90 23.47 -3.17
N GLU A 132 -13.04 23.42 -2.50
CA GLU A 132 -14.36 23.57 -3.09
C GLU A 132 -14.59 24.98 -3.65
N TYR A 133 -14.30 26.02 -2.87
CA TYR A 133 -14.47 27.43 -3.27
C TYR A 133 -13.62 27.83 -4.49
N LEU A 134 -12.40 27.32 -4.58
CA LEU A 134 -11.46 27.67 -5.65
C LEU A 134 -11.63 26.80 -6.90
N LEU A 135 -12.45 25.75 -6.84
CA LEU A 135 -12.60 24.79 -7.93
C LEU A 135 -13.37 25.39 -9.11
N PRO A 136 -12.81 25.47 -10.31
CA PRO A 136 -13.53 25.93 -11.49
C PRO A 136 -14.53 24.88 -11.99
N HIS A 137 -15.70 25.32 -12.41
CA HIS A 137 -16.75 24.44 -12.91
C HIS A 137 -16.45 23.87 -14.32
N GLN A 138 -15.71 24.59 -15.17
CA GLN A 138 -15.47 24.17 -16.55
C GLN A 138 -14.42 23.06 -16.69
N ARG A 139 -13.33 23.14 -15.92
CA ARG A 139 -12.17 22.23 -16.00
C ARG A 139 -11.72 21.79 -14.61
N PRO A 140 -12.59 21.15 -13.81
CA PRO A 140 -12.26 20.80 -12.41
C PRO A 140 -11.14 19.75 -12.33
N GLY A 141 -11.12 18.81 -13.27
CA GLY A 141 -10.09 17.76 -13.31
C GLY A 141 -8.69 18.33 -13.56
N ASP A 142 -8.56 19.29 -14.49
CA ASP A 142 -7.28 19.92 -14.78
C ASP A 142 -6.78 20.74 -13.58
N PHE A 143 -7.67 21.49 -12.94
CA PHE A 143 -7.34 22.25 -11.73
C PHE A 143 -6.84 21.33 -10.61
N ASN A 144 -7.56 20.26 -10.32
CA ASN A 144 -7.18 19.29 -9.30
C ASN A 144 -5.84 18.63 -9.60
N GLN A 145 -5.59 18.23 -10.86
CA GLN A 145 -4.31 17.67 -11.29
C GLN A 145 -3.18 18.68 -11.16
N ALA A 146 -3.36 19.91 -11.65
CA ALA A 146 -2.36 20.97 -11.55
C ALA A 146 -2.01 21.28 -10.09
N LEU A 147 -3.00 21.32 -9.19
CA LEU A 147 -2.79 21.58 -7.77
C LEU A 147 -2.01 20.45 -7.07
N MET A 148 -2.32 19.18 -7.39
CA MET A 148 -1.57 18.03 -6.90
C MET A 148 -0.13 18.02 -7.45
N GLU A 149 0.05 18.28 -8.74
CA GLU A 149 1.36 18.32 -9.39
C GLU A 149 2.21 19.46 -8.86
N TRP A 150 1.64 20.64 -8.63
CA TRP A 150 2.33 21.75 -7.99
C TRP A 150 2.92 21.36 -6.64
N GLY A 151 2.13 20.66 -5.81
CA GLY A 151 2.64 20.13 -4.56
C GLY A 151 3.73 19.06 -4.75
N ALA A 152 3.65 18.25 -5.79
CA ALA A 152 4.61 17.17 -6.06
C ALA A 152 5.93 17.67 -6.69
N THR A 153 5.92 18.80 -7.41
CA THR A 153 7.08 19.25 -8.22
C THR A 153 7.71 20.55 -7.75
N LEU A 154 6.92 21.50 -7.24
CA LEU A 154 7.39 22.84 -6.85
C LEU A 154 7.31 23.06 -5.34
N CYS A 155 6.13 22.89 -4.74
CA CYS A 155 5.91 23.12 -3.31
C CYS A 155 6.28 21.87 -2.49
N LEU A 156 7.55 21.46 -2.56
CA LEU A 156 8.06 20.23 -1.94
C LEU A 156 7.96 20.27 -0.41
N PRO A 157 7.91 19.11 0.28
CA PRO A 157 7.91 19.04 1.74
C PRO A 157 9.14 19.72 2.35
N THR A 158 10.30 19.40 1.83
CA THR A 158 11.60 19.99 2.14
C THR A 158 12.11 20.70 0.90
N ASP A 159 12.80 21.82 1.09
CA ASP A 159 13.38 22.65 0.02
C ASP A 159 12.40 22.97 -1.13
N PRO A 160 11.30 23.70 -0.86
CA PRO A 160 10.35 24.09 -1.90
C PRO A 160 10.97 25.10 -2.88
N ARG A 161 10.71 24.90 -4.16
CA ARG A 161 11.25 25.73 -5.26
C ARG A 161 10.53 27.07 -5.36
N CYS A 162 10.65 27.90 -4.32
CA CYS A 162 9.93 29.17 -4.22
C CYS A 162 10.37 30.23 -5.25
N SER A 163 11.60 30.17 -5.74
CA SER A 163 12.13 31.11 -6.74
C SER A 163 11.40 31.04 -8.09
N VAL A 164 10.94 29.85 -8.46
CA VAL A 164 10.22 29.60 -9.72
C VAL A 164 8.72 29.35 -9.50
N CYS A 165 8.22 29.52 -8.28
CA CYS A 165 6.82 29.32 -7.95
C CYS A 165 5.97 30.49 -8.42
N PRO A 166 4.93 30.29 -9.25
CA PRO A 166 4.09 31.40 -9.77
C PRO A 166 3.33 32.14 -8.66
N TRP A 167 3.13 31.51 -7.50
CA TRP A 167 2.43 32.11 -6.34
C TRP A 167 3.37 32.63 -5.26
N THR A 168 4.64 32.80 -5.58
CA THR A 168 5.65 33.20 -4.60
C THR A 168 5.34 34.53 -3.92
N THR A 169 4.78 35.48 -4.68
CA THR A 169 4.41 36.81 -4.18
C THR A 169 3.13 36.85 -3.35
N GLN A 170 2.23 35.91 -3.53
CA GLN A 170 0.97 35.78 -2.77
C GLN A 170 1.09 34.85 -1.58
N CYS A 171 2.15 34.01 -1.52
CA CYS A 171 2.32 33.00 -0.50
C CYS A 171 2.56 33.60 0.89
N ARG A 172 1.57 33.51 1.78
CA ARG A 172 1.67 34.06 3.15
C ARG A 172 2.78 33.43 3.97
N ALA A 173 2.96 32.11 3.91
CA ALA A 173 4.04 31.43 4.63
C ALA A 173 5.43 31.92 4.20
N LYS A 174 5.62 32.21 2.90
CA LYS A 174 6.88 32.76 2.37
C LYS A 174 7.09 34.20 2.83
N LYS A 175 6.05 35.04 2.73
CA LYS A 175 6.11 36.44 3.21
C LYS A 175 6.50 36.55 4.69
N MET A 176 6.06 35.59 5.50
CA MET A 176 6.39 35.51 6.92
C MET A 176 7.74 34.86 7.21
N GLY A 177 8.47 34.32 6.21
CA GLY A 177 9.70 33.56 6.44
C GLY A 177 9.50 32.25 7.17
N ARG A 178 8.30 31.63 7.14
CA ARG A 178 7.90 30.49 7.98
C ARG A 178 7.42 29.29 7.18
N ILE A 179 7.94 29.06 5.98
CA ILE A 179 7.50 27.97 5.08
C ILE A 179 7.61 26.61 5.77
N ASP A 180 8.68 26.38 6.54
CA ASP A 180 8.94 25.10 7.21
C ASP A 180 7.95 24.80 8.36
N GLN A 181 7.24 25.82 8.85
CA GLN A 181 6.20 25.66 9.86
C GLN A 181 4.87 25.18 9.27
N TYR A 182 4.75 25.09 7.93
CA TYR A 182 3.54 24.70 7.23
C TYR A 182 3.79 23.52 6.28
N PRO A 183 2.93 22.50 6.28
CA PRO A 183 1.83 22.30 7.23
C PRO A 183 2.32 21.90 8.62
N SER A 184 1.62 22.34 9.67
CA SER A 184 1.79 21.79 11.01
C SER A 184 1.01 20.48 11.10
N PHE A 185 1.69 19.39 11.49
CA PHE A 185 1.04 18.10 11.74
C PHE A 185 1.27 17.70 13.20
N ALA A 186 0.32 16.99 13.77
CA ALA A 186 0.54 16.30 15.04
C ALA A 186 1.79 15.39 14.95
N LYS A 187 2.51 15.25 16.04
CA LYS A 187 3.69 14.37 16.10
C LYS A 187 3.36 12.99 15.53
N ARG A 188 4.23 12.48 14.67
CA ARG A 188 4.07 11.10 14.16
C ARG A 188 4.11 10.14 15.35
N PRO A 189 3.23 9.12 15.37
CA PRO A 189 3.32 8.07 16.39
C PRO A 189 4.68 7.41 16.32
N SER A 190 5.21 7.03 17.48
CA SER A 190 6.49 6.32 17.61
C SER A 190 6.47 5.02 16.80
N THR A 191 7.61 4.69 16.23
CA THR A 191 7.80 3.39 15.56
C THR A 191 7.76 2.28 16.59
N LYS A 192 6.94 1.24 16.33
CA LYS A 192 6.84 0.06 17.19
C LYS A 192 7.59 -1.09 16.54
N SER A 193 8.46 -1.75 17.30
CA SER A 193 9.12 -2.98 16.85
C SER A 193 8.15 -4.17 16.92
N VAL A 194 8.26 -5.05 15.92
CA VAL A 194 7.54 -6.30 15.82
C VAL A 194 8.55 -7.39 15.49
N PHE A 195 8.63 -8.40 16.31
CA PHE A 195 9.53 -9.53 16.11
C PHE A 195 8.77 -10.68 15.46
N MET A 196 9.38 -11.25 14.46
CA MET A 196 8.86 -12.42 13.76
C MET A 196 9.96 -13.46 13.57
N ALA A 197 9.60 -14.73 13.63
CA ALA A 197 10.40 -15.81 13.13
C ALA A 197 9.80 -16.33 11.84
N ALA A 198 10.63 -16.68 10.88
CA ALA A 198 10.25 -17.39 9.67
C ALA A 198 11.12 -18.64 9.51
N VAL A 199 10.61 -19.68 8.88
CA VAL A 199 11.36 -20.91 8.69
C VAL A 199 11.41 -21.32 7.23
N LEU A 200 12.61 -21.63 6.74
CA LEU A 200 12.86 -22.24 5.47
C LEU A 200 12.83 -23.78 5.63
N ILE A 201 11.85 -24.41 5.02
CA ILE A 201 11.73 -25.86 4.98
C ILE A 201 11.82 -26.28 3.52
N GLN A 202 12.79 -27.11 3.19
CA GLN A 202 13.04 -27.60 1.84
C GLN A 202 12.86 -29.12 1.76
N ASN A 203 12.29 -29.60 0.67
CA ASN A 203 12.19 -31.01 0.35
C ASN A 203 12.22 -31.19 -1.17
N ASN A 204 13.14 -32.01 -1.68
CA ASN A 204 13.30 -32.32 -3.11
C ASN A 204 13.27 -31.08 -4.01
N GLY A 205 14.03 -30.04 -3.66
CA GLY A 205 14.12 -28.77 -4.42
C GLY A 205 12.88 -27.86 -4.30
N SER A 206 11.84 -28.29 -3.61
CA SER A 206 10.66 -27.50 -3.31
C SER A 206 10.74 -26.86 -1.92
N VAL A 207 10.08 -25.73 -1.74
CA VAL A 207 10.02 -24.98 -0.48
C VAL A 207 8.58 -25.00 0.05
N LEU A 208 8.43 -25.17 1.35
CA LEU A 208 7.14 -25.12 2.00
C LEU A 208 6.72 -23.67 2.23
N ILE A 209 5.55 -23.32 1.73
CA ILE A 209 4.89 -22.04 2.01
C ILE A 209 3.50 -22.25 2.55
N ARG A 210 2.95 -21.25 3.21
CA ARG A 210 1.55 -21.27 3.68
C ARG A 210 0.80 -20.02 3.22
N LYS A 211 -0.52 -20.12 3.12
CA LYS A 211 -1.39 -18.97 2.90
C LYS A 211 -1.76 -18.35 4.23
N ARG A 212 -1.51 -17.05 4.41
CA ARG A 212 -1.89 -16.33 5.62
C ARG A 212 -3.41 -16.27 5.77
N PRO A 213 -3.93 -16.50 6.97
CA PRO A 213 -5.37 -16.39 7.25
C PRO A 213 -5.89 -14.98 6.96
N GLU A 214 -7.18 -14.89 6.63
CA GLU A 214 -7.86 -13.59 6.45
C GLU A 214 -7.98 -12.81 7.78
N SER A 215 -7.89 -13.47 8.92
CA SER A 215 -7.83 -12.87 10.27
C SER A 215 -6.49 -12.22 10.59
N SER A 216 -5.42 -12.48 9.81
CA SER A 216 -4.09 -11.94 10.08
C SER A 216 -4.10 -10.42 10.11
N ARG A 217 -3.30 -9.81 10.99
CA ARG A 217 -3.15 -8.36 11.09
C ARG A 217 -2.62 -7.74 9.80
N TRP A 218 -1.59 -8.35 9.19
CA TRP A 218 -0.95 -7.91 7.95
C TRP A 218 -0.95 -9.03 6.91
N TRP A 219 -0.81 -8.64 5.64
CA TRP A 219 -0.58 -9.53 4.50
C TRP A 219 -1.63 -10.64 4.34
N LYS A 220 -2.86 -10.37 4.75
CA LYS A 220 -4.00 -11.29 4.65
C LYS A 220 -4.07 -11.97 3.29
N GLY A 221 -4.19 -13.29 3.29
CA GLY A 221 -4.35 -14.12 2.09
C GLY A 221 -3.15 -14.12 1.13
N LEU A 222 -2.02 -13.50 1.49
CA LEU A 222 -0.77 -13.69 0.77
C LEU A 222 -0.12 -15.00 1.18
N TRP A 223 0.75 -15.49 0.33
CA TRP A 223 1.58 -16.64 0.63
C TRP A 223 2.86 -16.19 1.34
N GLU A 224 3.38 -17.01 2.23
CA GLU A 224 4.56 -16.71 3.00
C GLU A 224 5.36 -17.97 3.33
N PHE A 225 6.65 -17.82 3.66
CA PHE A 225 7.35 -18.82 4.43
C PHE A 225 6.67 -18.92 5.80
N PRO A 226 6.45 -20.12 6.37
CA PRO A 226 5.80 -20.22 7.68
C PRO A 226 6.46 -19.27 8.67
N SER A 227 5.66 -18.45 9.36
CA SER A 227 6.17 -17.41 10.24
C SER A 227 5.23 -17.15 11.41
N ALA A 228 5.77 -16.78 12.57
CA ALA A 228 4.99 -16.39 13.75
C ALA A 228 5.52 -15.09 14.35
N GLU A 229 4.64 -14.37 15.03
CA GLU A 229 4.98 -13.15 15.78
C GLU A 229 5.25 -13.49 17.24
N GLY A 230 6.07 -12.67 17.92
CA GLY A 230 6.34 -12.75 19.35
C GLY A 230 6.72 -11.39 19.92
N ARG A 231 6.83 -11.29 21.25
CA ARG A 231 7.32 -10.09 21.95
C ARG A 231 8.82 -9.93 21.83
N SER A 232 9.52 -11.02 21.48
CA SER A 232 10.95 -11.08 21.21
C SER A 232 11.22 -12.07 20.09
N GLN A 233 12.42 -12.05 19.49
CA GLN A 233 12.84 -13.02 18.48
C GLN A 233 12.75 -14.47 18.99
N ARG A 234 13.17 -14.69 20.24
CA ARG A 234 13.12 -16.01 20.89
C ARG A 234 11.68 -16.52 21.04
N GLU A 235 10.77 -15.65 21.48
CA GLU A 235 9.35 -16.01 21.61
C GLU A 235 8.71 -16.29 20.26
N ALA A 236 9.02 -15.48 19.24
CA ALA A 236 8.54 -15.70 17.88
C ALA A 236 8.99 -17.06 17.32
N ALA A 237 10.25 -17.43 17.52
CA ALA A 237 10.78 -18.73 17.13
C ALA A 237 10.07 -19.88 17.86
N SER A 238 9.95 -19.77 19.19
CA SER A 238 9.25 -20.78 20.00
C SER A 238 7.79 -20.96 19.62
N ASN A 239 7.08 -19.84 19.32
CA ASN A 239 5.70 -19.88 18.84
C ASN A 239 5.60 -20.65 17.52
N LEU A 240 6.51 -20.39 16.60
CA LEU A 240 6.52 -21.05 15.29
C LEU A 240 6.90 -22.53 15.40
N GLU A 241 7.86 -22.89 16.26
CA GLU A 241 8.22 -24.30 16.53
C GLU A 241 7.02 -25.08 17.09
N LYS A 242 6.32 -24.51 18.07
CA LYS A 242 5.09 -25.10 18.63
C LYS A 242 3.99 -25.25 17.58
N GLU A 243 3.75 -24.22 16.79
CA GLU A 243 2.73 -24.23 15.73
C GLU A 243 3.01 -25.33 14.70
N LEU A 244 4.26 -25.45 14.27
CA LEU A 244 4.67 -26.42 13.28
C LEU A 244 5.00 -27.80 13.89
N GLY A 245 5.22 -27.89 15.21
CA GLY A 245 5.73 -29.07 15.90
C GLY A 245 7.07 -29.53 15.32
N LEU A 246 7.95 -28.60 15.01
CA LEU A 246 9.28 -28.82 14.47
C LEU A 246 10.29 -28.06 15.31
N SER A 247 11.51 -28.59 15.45
CA SER A 247 12.63 -27.86 16.03
C SER A 247 13.44 -27.21 14.93
N PHE A 248 13.90 -26.00 15.17
CA PHE A 248 14.73 -25.25 14.25
C PHE A 248 16.21 -25.50 14.46
N GLU A 249 17.00 -25.34 13.41
CA GLU A 249 18.45 -25.26 13.55
C GLU A 249 18.81 -24.08 14.47
N LYS A 250 19.81 -24.25 15.35
CA LYS A 250 20.19 -23.21 16.32
C LYS A 250 20.70 -21.92 15.69
N ALA A 251 21.29 -22.04 14.50
CA ALA A 251 21.83 -20.88 13.76
C ALA A 251 20.72 -20.18 12.98
N GLU A 252 20.64 -18.86 13.15
CA GLU A 252 19.84 -17.98 12.30
C GLU A 252 20.46 -17.86 10.90
N LEU A 253 19.70 -18.11 9.85
CA LEU A 253 20.19 -18.00 8.46
C LEU A 253 20.32 -16.55 8.02
N ALA A 254 19.41 -15.68 8.42
CA ALA A 254 19.41 -14.27 8.08
C ALA A 254 18.42 -13.48 8.95
N ASN A 255 18.72 -12.19 9.12
CA ASN A 255 17.78 -11.23 9.71
C ASN A 255 17.27 -10.27 8.62
N ILE A 256 15.95 -10.14 8.50
CA ILE A 256 15.29 -9.31 7.49
C ILE A 256 14.53 -8.19 8.18
N GLN A 257 14.92 -6.96 7.88
CA GLN A 257 14.19 -5.77 8.34
C GLN A 257 13.22 -5.30 7.27
N HIS A 258 12.00 -4.97 7.71
CA HIS A 258 10.94 -4.46 6.85
C HIS A 258 10.07 -3.44 7.60
N GLN A 259 9.66 -2.37 6.91
CA GLN A 259 8.80 -1.33 7.49
C GLN A 259 7.36 -1.50 7.02
N ILE A 260 6.41 -1.55 7.95
CA ILE A 260 4.98 -1.51 7.67
C ILE A 260 4.38 -0.32 8.41
N THR A 261 4.07 0.76 7.68
CA THR A 261 3.59 2.02 8.28
C THR A 261 4.50 2.50 9.44
N ASN A 262 4.01 2.48 10.67
CA ASN A 262 4.77 2.82 11.89
C ASN A 262 5.29 1.59 12.64
N HIS A 263 5.41 0.43 11.99
CA HIS A 263 5.95 -0.79 12.58
C HIS A 263 7.21 -1.21 11.86
N ARG A 264 8.29 -1.40 12.64
CA ARG A 264 9.54 -2.00 12.18
C ARG A 264 9.46 -3.49 12.45
N VAL A 265 9.33 -4.27 11.39
CA VAL A 265 9.26 -5.73 11.45
C VAL A 265 10.65 -6.29 11.28
N GLU A 266 11.09 -7.09 12.25
CA GLU A 266 12.37 -7.80 12.27
C GLU A 266 12.08 -9.30 12.19
N ILE A 267 12.51 -9.94 11.10
CA ILE A 267 12.24 -11.34 10.82
C ILE A 267 13.55 -12.12 10.92
N SER A 268 13.66 -13.00 11.91
CA SER A 268 14.74 -13.99 12.00
C SER A 268 14.36 -15.21 11.19
N LEU A 269 15.19 -15.57 10.21
CA LEU A 269 15.00 -16.72 9.34
C LEU A 269 15.79 -17.92 9.87
N TYR A 270 15.09 -19.02 10.08
CA TYR A 270 15.65 -20.31 10.51
C TYR A 270 15.53 -21.37 9.43
N ARG A 271 16.21 -22.51 9.59
CA ARG A 271 16.02 -23.71 8.79
C ARG A 271 15.45 -24.83 9.67
N ALA A 272 14.62 -25.67 9.06
CA ALA A 272 14.17 -26.90 9.68
C ALA A 272 14.00 -28.02 8.65
N ALA A 273 14.22 -29.24 9.09
CA ALA A 273 13.95 -30.42 8.29
C ALA A 273 12.47 -30.81 8.37
N TRP A 274 11.90 -31.24 7.25
CA TRP A 274 10.55 -31.82 7.22
C TRP A 274 10.63 -33.33 7.41
N LEU A 275 9.94 -33.84 8.41
CA LEU A 275 9.90 -35.26 8.69
C LEU A 275 9.13 -36.03 7.58
N LYS A 276 9.76 -37.02 6.97
CA LYS A 276 9.23 -37.74 5.80
C LYS A 276 7.80 -38.30 5.97
N HIS A 277 7.43 -38.72 7.17
CA HIS A 277 6.11 -39.30 7.46
C HIS A 277 5.04 -38.27 7.86
N ARG A 278 5.38 -37.01 7.92
CA ARG A 278 4.46 -35.96 8.38
C ARG A 278 3.56 -35.49 7.24
N LYS A 279 2.26 -35.55 7.46
CA LYS A 279 1.28 -34.97 6.52
C LYS A 279 1.39 -33.44 6.53
N LYS A 280 1.33 -32.85 5.36
CA LYS A 280 1.35 -31.40 5.18
C LYS A 280 0.06 -30.81 5.74
N PRO A 281 0.08 -29.76 6.62
CA PRO A 281 -1.12 -29.13 7.15
C PRO A 281 -1.96 -28.45 6.06
N ILE A 282 -3.25 -28.27 6.32
CA ILE A 282 -4.15 -27.52 5.43
C ILE A 282 -3.63 -26.07 5.29
N GLY A 283 -3.72 -25.51 4.09
CA GLY A 283 -3.23 -24.16 3.82
C GLY A 283 -1.75 -24.07 3.45
N PHE A 284 -0.99 -25.17 3.57
CA PHE A 284 0.42 -25.24 3.15
C PHE A 284 0.57 -25.83 1.74
N ARG A 285 1.65 -25.42 1.05
CA ARG A 285 2.02 -25.96 -0.27
C ARG A 285 3.52 -26.10 -0.42
N TRP A 286 3.94 -27.17 -1.05
CA TRP A 286 5.27 -27.33 -1.59
C TRP A 286 5.33 -26.61 -2.93
N VAL A 287 6.29 -25.71 -3.10
CA VAL A 287 6.43 -24.88 -4.30
C VAL A 287 7.83 -25.06 -4.88
N SER A 288 7.87 -25.50 -6.12
CA SER A 288 9.10 -25.59 -6.88
C SER A 288 9.56 -24.18 -7.37
N PRO A 289 10.85 -23.99 -7.69
CA PRO A 289 11.34 -22.73 -8.25
C PRO A 289 10.57 -22.25 -9.49
N LYS A 290 10.04 -23.19 -10.30
CA LYS A 290 9.26 -22.89 -11.52
C LYS A 290 7.87 -22.33 -11.25
N ASP A 291 7.29 -22.62 -10.08
CA ASP A 291 5.91 -22.29 -9.74
C ASP A 291 5.76 -20.97 -8.95
N TRP A 292 6.84 -20.30 -8.58
CA TRP A 292 6.79 -19.05 -7.80
C TRP A 292 5.93 -17.95 -8.43
N SER A 293 5.78 -17.95 -9.75
CA SER A 293 4.94 -17.00 -10.48
C SER A 293 3.45 -17.06 -10.10
N ARG A 294 3.00 -18.17 -9.48
CA ARG A 294 1.62 -18.38 -9.07
C ARG A 294 1.29 -17.84 -7.68
N TYR A 295 2.31 -17.56 -6.85
CA TYR A 295 2.14 -17.23 -5.44
C TYR A 295 2.58 -15.80 -5.15
N ALA A 296 1.67 -14.96 -4.65
CA ALA A 296 1.97 -13.59 -4.24
C ALA A 296 2.56 -13.60 -2.82
N LEU A 297 3.76 -13.03 -2.67
CA LEU A 297 4.46 -12.91 -1.40
C LEU A 297 4.48 -11.45 -0.91
N PRO A 298 4.43 -11.19 0.41
CA PRO A 298 4.80 -9.90 0.96
C PRO A 298 6.25 -9.53 0.62
N SER A 299 6.55 -8.25 0.51
CA SER A 299 7.91 -7.78 0.17
C SER A 299 8.99 -8.29 1.13
N ALA A 300 8.66 -8.49 2.43
CA ALA A 300 9.56 -9.12 3.39
C ALA A 300 9.90 -10.57 3.01
N HIS A 301 8.89 -11.35 2.66
CA HIS A 301 9.07 -12.75 2.24
C HIS A 301 9.67 -12.89 0.82
N MET A 302 9.51 -11.88 -0.03
CA MET A 302 10.27 -11.81 -1.30
C MET A 302 11.78 -11.70 -1.06
N LYS A 303 12.21 -10.99 0.00
CA LYS A 303 13.63 -10.95 0.40
C LYS A 303 14.11 -12.33 0.81
N ILE A 304 13.32 -13.07 1.62
CA ILE A 304 13.63 -14.46 1.98
C ILE A 304 13.78 -15.32 0.73
N ARG A 305 12.82 -15.27 -0.20
CA ARG A 305 12.88 -16.02 -1.46
C ARG A 305 14.17 -15.77 -2.24
N ARG A 306 14.65 -14.52 -2.31
CA ARG A 306 15.91 -14.21 -3.00
C ARG A 306 17.11 -14.91 -2.36
N LEU A 307 17.15 -14.96 -1.04
CA LEU A 307 18.22 -15.67 -0.32
C LEU A 307 18.21 -17.18 -0.59
N THR A 308 17.02 -17.79 -0.72
CA THR A 308 16.89 -19.23 -1.00
C THR A 308 17.33 -19.60 -2.42
N LEU A 309 17.07 -18.74 -3.41
CA LEU A 309 17.47 -18.98 -4.80
C LEU A 309 18.98 -18.86 -5.01
N ASN A 310 19.62 -17.91 -4.33
CA ASN A 310 21.08 -17.73 -4.42
C ASN A 310 21.88 -18.85 -3.77
N ASN A 311 21.32 -19.53 -2.75
CA ASN A 311 21.96 -20.67 -2.09
C ASN A 311 21.75 -22.01 -2.84
N SER A 312 20.87 -22.07 -3.82
CA SER A 312 20.66 -23.26 -4.66
C SER A 312 21.58 -23.28 -5.90
N ALA A 313 22.36 -22.21 -6.12
CA ALA A 313 23.30 -22.07 -7.23
C ALA A 313 24.77 -22.29 -6.81
N LYS A 314 25.00 -22.65 -5.55
CA LYS A 314 26.28 -23.15 -5.03
C LYS A 314 26.13 -24.63 -4.64
#